data_9f68cb7bde1051d61f7870a0d60e3296
#
_entry.id   9f68cb7bde1051d61f7870a0d60e3296
#
_cell.length_a   1.000
_cell.length_b   1.000
_cell.length_c   1.000
_cell.angle_alpha   90.00
_cell.angle_beta   90.00
_cell.angle_gamma   90.00
#
_symmetry.space_group_name_H-M   'P 1'
#
loop_
_entity.id
_entity.type
_entity.pdbx_description
1 polymer ?
#
loop_
_entity_poly.entity_id
_entity_poly.type
_entity_poly.pdbx_seq_one_letter_code
_entity_poly.pdbx_strand_id
1 'polypeptide(L)'
;MLGLKLPTDPRWVNLAEKGLEEILTDHAYCEQKAATACISLIQQYPEKEKLVEEVAPVVTEEWGHFRQVLAELKRRQLKLGRQRKDEYVNELMKVQRKGGNRNDRLLEKLLTCALIEARSCERFRLLSLHISDDDLKDFYHKFMVSEAGHYRMFLDLAYRYCDEDKVKERWSEYLKAEETIMENLTLRGDRMH
;
A
#
# COMPACT_ATOMS: atom_id res chain seq x y z
N MET A 1 -11.18 3.03 8.43
CA MET A 1 -11.13 3.63 7.10
C MET A 1 -10.91 2.53 6.08
N LEU A 2 -11.56 2.55 4.93
CA LEU A 2 -11.42 1.55 3.85
C LEU A 2 -11.57 0.07 4.31
N GLY A 3 -12.46 -0.19 5.27
CA GLY A 3 -12.71 -1.53 5.81
C GLY A 3 -11.71 -2.02 6.88
N LEU A 4 -10.58 -1.34 7.07
CA LEU A 4 -9.60 -1.69 8.10
C LEU A 4 -10.26 -1.74 9.49
N LYS A 5 -9.96 -2.79 10.27
CA LYS A 5 -10.57 -3.03 11.58
C LYS A 5 -9.79 -2.36 12.71
N LEU A 6 -8.47 -2.38 12.64
CA LEU A 6 -7.60 -1.75 13.62
C LEU A 6 -7.01 -0.46 13.04
N PRO A 7 -7.35 0.73 13.61
CA PRO A 7 -6.70 1.97 13.21
C PRO A 7 -5.24 2.01 13.68
N THR A 8 -4.39 2.73 12.95
CA THR A 8 -3.02 3.01 13.38
C THR A 8 -3.03 3.81 14.70
N ASP A 9 -2.17 3.45 15.64
CA ASP A 9 -1.95 4.21 16.87
C ASP A 9 -1.56 5.67 16.52
N PRO A 10 -2.30 6.68 17.00
CA PRO A 10 -2.01 8.08 16.69
C PRO A 10 -0.60 8.53 17.06
N ARG A 11 0.06 7.88 18.04
CA ARG A 11 1.45 8.14 18.41
C ARG A 11 2.44 7.86 17.29
N TRP A 12 2.04 7.07 16.28
CA TRP A 12 2.86 6.76 15.13
C TRP A 12 3.32 8.01 14.37
N VAL A 13 2.45 9.02 14.21
CA VAL A 13 2.82 10.28 13.53
C VAL A 13 4.00 10.97 14.19
N ASN A 14 3.98 11.07 15.52
CA ASN A 14 5.07 11.67 16.27
C ASN A 14 6.40 10.90 16.14
N LEU A 15 6.32 9.57 16.01
CA LEU A 15 7.50 8.74 15.77
C LEU A 15 8.03 8.93 14.33
N ALA A 16 7.13 8.97 13.34
CA ALA A 16 7.48 9.20 11.94
C ALA A 16 8.12 10.58 11.74
N GLU A 17 7.58 11.61 12.39
CA GLU A 17 8.11 12.98 12.30
C GLU A 17 9.52 13.10 12.88
N LYS A 18 9.84 12.37 13.97
CA LYS A 18 11.19 12.34 14.56
C LYS A 18 12.22 11.64 13.66
N GLY A 19 11.79 10.72 12.82
CA GLY A 19 12.63 9.98 11.88
C GLY A 19 12.29 10.30 10.43
N LEU A 20 12.24 11.57 10.06
CA LEU A 20 11.74 12.00 8.75
C LEU A 20 12.53 11.42 7.57
N GLU A 21 13.87 11.31 7.67
CA GLU A 21 14.70 10.68 6.63
C GLU A 21 14.36 9.20 6.46
N GLU A 22 14.15 8.50 7.56
CA GLU A 22 13.84 7.08 7.58
C GLU A 22 12.45 6.80 7.03
N ILE A 23 11.43 7.58 7.41
CA ILE A 23 10.06 7.37 6.92
C ILE A 23 9.92 7.74 5.45
N LEU A 24 10.55 8.82 4.97
CA LEU A 24 10.58 9.16 3.55
C LEU A 24 11.37 8.12 2.73
N THR A 25 12.46 7.59 3.27
CA THR A 25 13.19 6.48 2.64
C THR A 25 12.31 5.25 2.49
N ASP A 26 11.60 4.86 3.55
CA ASP A 26 10.71 3.69 3.51
C ASP A 26 9.54 3.92 2.54
N HIS A 27 8.93 5.10 2.57
CA HIS A 27 7.91 5.53 1.63
C HIS A 27 8.38 5.39 0.18
N ALA A 28 9.54 5.95 -0.17
CA ALA A 28 10.09 5.81 -1.53
C ALA A 28 10.17 4.34 -1.97
N TYR A 29 10.64 3.45 -1.12
CA TYR A 29 10.71 2.02 -1.46
C TYR A 29 9.35 1.33 -1.48
N CYS A 30 8.34 1.83 -0.75
CA CYS A 30 6.97 1.33 -0.88
C CYS A 30 6.42 1.61 -2.27
N GLU A 31 6.54 2.84 -2.77
CA GLU A 31 6.13 3.23 -4.13
C GLU A 31 6.86 2.42 -5.22
N GLN A 32 8.18 2.23 -5.07
CA GLN A 32 8.95 1.39 -5.99
C GLN A 32 8.45 -0.07 -6.00
N LYS A 33 8.12 -0.62 -4.84
CA LYS A 33 7.58 -1.98 -4.73
C LYS A 33 6.18 -2.08 -5.35
N ALA A 34 5.33 -1.07 -5.14
CA ALA A 34 3.99 -0.99 -5.73
C ALA A 34 4.06 -0.98 -7.25
N ALA A 35 4.90 -0.13 -7.86
CA ALA A 35 5.15 -0.14 -9.30
C ALA A 35 5.59 -1.53 -9.81
N THR A 36 6.52 -2.18 -9.10
CA THR A 36 7.02 -3.52 -9.46
C THR A 36 5.92 -4.58 -9.34
N ALA A 37 5.05 -4.51 -8.34
CA ALA A 37 3.91 -5.41 -8.16
C ALA A 37 2.91 -5.26 -9.31
N CYS A 38 2.60 -4.04 -9.72
CA CYS A 38 1.74 -3.73 -10.87
C CYS A 38 2.33 -4.30 -12.18
N ILE A 39 3.63 -4.10 -12.44
CA ILE A 39 4.32 -4.71 -13.59
C ILE A 39 4.19 -6.24 -13.55
N SER A 40 4.40 -6.85 -12.39
CA SER A 40 4.29 -8.29 -12.20
C SER A 40 2.87 -8.83 -12.45
N LEU A 41 1.83 -8.08 -12.04
CA LEU A 41 0.43 -8.43 -12.34
C LEU A 41 0.18 -8.46 -13.85
N ILE A 42 0.59 -7.43 -14.58
CA ILE A 42 0.45 -7.36 -16.05
C ILE A 42 1.18 -8.52 -16.72
N GLN A 43 2.42 -8.80 -16.33
CA GLN A 43 3.21 -9.90 -16.89
C GLN A 43 2.59 -11.27 -16.64
N GLN A 44 1.97 -11.47 -15.48
CA GLN A 44 1.38 -12.75 -15.12
C GLN A 44 -0.02 -12.97 -15.70
N TYR A 45 -0.75 -11.90 -16.02
CA TYR A 45 -2.14 -11.97 -16.49
C TYR A 45 -2.39 -11.11 -17.75
N PRO A 46 -1.55 -11.25 -18.80
CA PRO A 46 -1.67 -10.42 -20.02
C PRO A 46 -2.98 -10.65 -20.78
N GLU A 47 -3.64 -11.80 -20.56
CA GLU A 47 -4.94 -12.11 -21.15
C GLU A 47 -6.13 -11.41 -20.45
N LYS A 48 -5.89 -10.76 -19.35
CA LYS A 48 -6.90 -10.00 -18.61
C LYS A 48 -6.88 -8.54 -19.09
N GLU A 49 -7.44 -8.27 -20.26
CA GLU A 49 -7.37 -6.96 -20.95
C GLU A 49 -7.70 -5.78 -20.01
N LYS A 50 -8.81 -5.88 -19.25
CA LYS A 50 -9.21 -4.81 -18.35
C LYS A 50 -8.25 -4.61 -17.18
N LEU A 51 -7.63 -5.68 -16.67
CA LEU A 51 -6.57 -5.57 -15.67
C LEU A 51 -5.36 -4.83 -16.26
N VAL A 52 -4.93 -5.19 -17.46
CA VAL A 52 -3.80 -4.53 -18.12
C VAL A 52 -4.11 -3.03 -18.35
N GLU A 53 -5.31 -2.72 -18.83
CA GLU A 53 -5.77 -1.35 -19.09
C GLU A 53 -5.75 -0.47 -17.82
N GLU A 54 -6.23 -1.01 -16.69
CA GLU A 54 -6.35 -0.24 -15.44
C GLU A 54 -5.03 -0.20 -14.64
N VAL A 55 -4.25 -1.27 -14.67
CA VAL A 55 -3.00 -1.34 -13.88
C VAL A 55 -1.81 -0.68 -14.57
N ALA A 56 -1.77 -0.62 -15.92
CA ALA A 56 -0.66 0.00 -16.62
C ALA A 56 -0.47 1.51 -16.30
N PRO A 57 -1.51 2.35 -16.21
CA PRO A 57 -1.37 3.72 -15.72
C PRO A 57 -0.82 3.80 -14.29
N VAL A 58 -1.25 2.88 -13.40
CA VAL A 58 -0.80 2.85 -12.00
C VAL A 58 0.71 2.59 -11.90
N VAL A 59 1.30 1.77 -12.77
CA VAL A 59 2.77 1.60 -12.83
C VAL A 59 3.48 2.94 -13.00
N THR A 60 2.96 3.80 -13.89
CA THR A 60 3.55 5.12 -14.16
C THR A 60 3.32 6.06 -12.98
N GLU A 61 2.14 5.99 -12.34
CA GLU A 61 1.78 6.81 -11.19
C GLU A 61 2.67 6.46 -9.99
N GLU A 62 2.81 5.19 -9.63
CA GLU A 62 3.67 4.71 -8.53
C GLU A 62 5.15 5.06 -8.73
N TRP A 63 5.65 4.90 -9.97
CA TRP A 63 6.99 5.35 -10.29
C TRP A 63 7.13 6.88 -10.21
N GLY A 64 6.06 7.60 -10.54
CA GLY A 64 5.94 9.05 -10.35
C GLY A 64 5.98 9.43 -8.87
N HIS A 65 5.27 8.70 -8.03
CA HIS A 65 5.27 8.84 -6.57
C HIS A 65 6.67 8.64 -5.99
N PHE A 66 7.35 7.55 -6.34
CA PHE A 66 8.76 7.33 -5.97
C PHE A 66 9.63 8.55 -6.28
N ARG A 67 9.50 9.12 -7.49
CA ARG A 67 10.26 10.31 -7.90
C ARG A 67 9.88 11.55 -7.10
N GLN A 68 8.62 11.70 -6.74
CA GLN A 68 8.16 12.81 -5.88
C GLN A 68 8.77 12.71 -4.48
N VAL A 69 8.83 11.51 -3.89
CA VAL A 69 9.47 11.29 -2.60
C VAL A 69 10.97 11.57 -2.66
N LEU A 70 11.66 11.17 -3.76
CA LEU A 70 13.07 11.52 -3.96
C LEU A 70 13.29 13.05 -4.07
N ALA A 71 12.39 13.76 -4.73
CA ALA A 71 12.44 15.22 -4.81
C ALA A 71 12.25 15.86 -3.45
N GLU A 72 11.35 15.32 -2.62
CA GLU A 72 11.11 15.80 -1.25
C GLU A 72 12.31 15.55 -0.33
N LEU A 73 12.93 14.36 -0.38
CA LEU A 73 14.20 14.10 0.30
C LEU A 73 15.27 15.12 -0.08
N LYS A 74 15.45 15.37 -1.40
CA LYS A 74 16.42 16.34 -1.91
C LYS A 74 16.12 17.75 -1.43
N ARG A 75 14.86 18.20 -1.48
CA ARG A 75 14.43 19.52 -1.03
C ARG A 75 14.78 19.76 0.44
N ARG A 76 14.71 18.72 1.25
CA ARG A 76 15.03 18.74 2.69
C ARG A 76 16.49 18.45 3.00
N GLN A 77 17.34 18.30 2.00
CA GLN A 77 18.76 17.92 2.15
C GLN A 77 18.97 16.57 2.86
N LEU A 78 17.96 15.71 2.77
CA LEU A 78 17.96 14.32 3.25
C LEU A 78 18.41 13.37 2.13
N LYS A 79 18.84 12.16 2.50
CA LYS A 79 19.36 11.17 1.55
C LYS A 79 18.43 9.95 1.50
N LEU A 80 18.31 9.36 0.34
CA LEU A 80 17.70 8.03 0.23
C LEU A 80 18.63 7.01 0.91
N GLY A 81 18.15 6.45 2.00
CA GLY A 81 18.84 5.37 2.71
C GLY A 81 18.72 4.02 1.99
N ARG A 82 19.18 2.96 2.65
CA ARG A 82 19.02 1.58 2.12
C ARG A 82 17.59 1.09 2.34
N GLN A 83 17.10 0.30 1.37
CA GLN A 83 15.86 -0.44 1.53
C GLN A 83 15.95 -1.36 2.76
N ARG A 84 14.88 -1.38 3.52
CA ARG A 84 14.75 -2.21 4.71
C ARG A 84 13.65 -3.25 4.53
N LYS A 85 13.67 -4.28 5.37
CA LYS A 85 12.66 -5.33 5.36
C LYS A 85 11.31 -4.76 5.77
N ASP A 86 10.28 -5.03 4.99
CA ASP A 86 8.90 -4.67 5.25
C ASP A 86 8.22 -5.85 5.95
N GLU A 87 8.11 -5.75 7.28
CA GLU A 87 7.56 -6.84 8.09
C GLU A 87 6.05 -7.01 7.85
N TYR A 88 5.32 -5.91 7.73
CA TYR A 88 3.89 -5.92 7.45
C TYR A 88 3.57 -6.67 6.14
N VAL A 89 4.20 -6.26 5.05
CA VAL A 89 3.98 -6.91 3.74
C VAL A 89 4.40 -8.37 3.78
N ASN A 90 5.50 -8.72 4.47
CA ASN A 90 5.94 -10.11 4.59
C ASN A 90 4.92 -10.98 5.35
N GLU A 91 4.32 -10.47 6.43
CA GLU A 91 3.26 -11.19 7.15
C GLU A 91 1.98 -11.28 6.31
N LEU A 92 1.62 -10.20 5.62
CA LEU A 92 0.46 -10.20 4.73
C LEU A 92 0.60 -11.21 3.57
N MET A 93 1.80 -11.35 2.99
CA MET A 93 2.06 -12.36 1.95
C MET A 93 1.87 -13.80 2.44
N LYS A 94 1.98 -14.07 3.74
CA LYS A 94 1.69 -15.40 4.32
C LYS A 94 0.20 -15.71 4.39
N VAL A 95 -0.67 -14.69 4.36
CA VAL A 95 -2.12 -14.84 4.34
C VAL A 95 -2.61 -15.39 2.99
N GLN A 96 -1.84 -15.18 1.91
CA GLN A 96 -2.20 -15.67 0.58
C GLN A 96 -2.34 -17.18 0.56
N ARG A 97 -3.50 -17.67 0.08
CA ARG A 97 -3.73 -19.08 -0.18
C ARG A 97 -2.89 -19.54 -1.36
N LYS A 98 -2.19 -20.65 -1.19
CA LYS A 98 -1.42 -21.30 -2.26
C LYS A 98 -2.29 -22.30 -3.01
N GLY A 99 -2.09 -22.40 -4.33
CA GLY A 99 -2.84 -23.34 -5.18
C GLY A 99 -4.08 -22.70 -5.81
N GLY A 100 -5.08 -23.53 -6.11
CA GLY A 100 -6.28 -23.10 -6.83
C GLY A 100 -6.05 -22.85 -8.33
N ASN A 101 -7.09 -22.41 -9.02
CA ASN A 101 -7.01 -22.04 -10.42
C ASN A 101 -6.35 -20.68 -10.64
N ARG A 102 -6.23 -20.23 -11.89
CA ARG A 102 -5.56 -18.97 -12.23
C ARG A 102 -6.28 -17.75 -11.66
N ASN A 103 -7.61 -17.73 -11.62
CA ASN A 103 -8.38 -16.63 -11.04
C ASN A 103 -8.28 -16.62 -9.50
N ASP A 104 -8.17 -17.79 -8.85
CA ASP A 104 -7.96 -17.87 -7.41
C ASP A 104 -6.63 -17.20 -7.01
N ARG A 105 -5.57 -17.47 -7.76
CA ARG A 105 -4.27 -16.83 -7.53
C ARG A 105 -4.28 -15.33 -7.85
N LEU A 106 -5.05 -14.91 -8.85
CA LEU A 106 -5.27 -13.50 -9.15
C LEU A 106 -5.98 -12.80 -7.99
N LEU A 107 -7.06 -13.40 -7.47
CA LEU A 107 -7.80 -12.88 -6.32
C LEU A 107 -6.87 -12.59 -5.13
N GLU A 108 -6.03 -13.55 -4.75
CA GLU A 108 -5.09 -13.37 -3.64
C GLU A 108 -4.16 -12.16 -3.84
N LYS A 109 -3.67 -11.96 -5.07
CA LYS A 109 -2.81 -10.83 -5.40
C LYS A 109 -3.55 -9.49 -5.34
N LEU A 110 -4.74 -9.42 -5.94
CA LEU A 110 -5.55 -8.19 -5.97
C LEU A 110 -5.97 -7.78 -4.56
N LEU A 111 -6.40 -8.73 -3.72
CA LEU A 111 -6.77 -8.43 -2.33
C LEU A 111 -5.57 -8.03 -1.47
N THR A 112 -4.40 -8.62 -1.72
CA THR A 112 -3.16 -8.19 -1.06
C THR A 112 -2.81 -6.75 -1.43
N CYS A 113 -2.83 -6.41 -2.73
CA CYS A 113 -2.59 -5.03 -3.19
C CYS A 113 -3.62 -4.07 -2.56
N ALA A 114 -4.92 -4.38 -2.66
CA ALA A 114 -5.97 -3.54 -2.07
C ALA A 114 -5.75 -3.28 -0.57
N LEU A 115 -5.28 -4.26 0.18
CA LEU A 115 -5.06 -4.10 1.63
C LEU A 115 -3.83 -3.25 1.94
N ILE A 116 -2.76 -3.38 1.14
CA ILE A 116 -1.58 -2.51 1.23
C ILE A 116 -1.99 -1.06 0.97
N GLU A 117 -2.73 -0.79 -0.13
CA GLU A 117 -3.22 0.56 -0.45
C GLU A 117 -4.15 1.13 0.64
N ALA A 118 -5.00 0.28 1.23
CA ALA A 118 -5.86 0.71 2.33
C ALA A 118 -5.05 1.18 3.54
N ARG A 119 -3.98 0.46 3.88
CA ARG A 119 -3.11 0.82 5.01
C ARG A 119 -2.25 2.03 4.69
N SER A 120 -1.67 2.12 3.49
CA SER A 120 -0.96 3.31 3.00
C SER A 120 -1.85 4.56 3.05
N CYS A 121 -3.06 4.46 2.50
CA CYS A 121 -4.04 5.55 2.51
C CYS A 121 -4.37 6.02 3.93
N GLU A 122 -4.55 5.10 4.89
CA GLU A 122 -4.82 5.44 6.28
C GLU A 122 -3.62 6.15 6.92
N ARG A 123 -2.40 5.67 6.69
CA ARG A 123 -1.16 6.25 7.20
C ARG A 123 -0.90 7.65 6.60
N PHE A 124 -1.08 7.81 5.29
CA PHE A 124 -0.97 9.12 4.64
C PHE A 124 -2.03 10.10 5.15
N ARG A 125 -3.25 9.62 5.43
CA ARG A 125 -4.26 10.46 6.07
C ARG A 125 -3.83 10.95 7.45
N LEU A 126 -3.26 10.10 8.29
CA LEU A 126 -2.78 10.50 9.60
C LEU A 126 -1.66 11.54 9.50
N LEU A 127 -0.70 11.34 8.59
CA LEU A 127 0.36 12.32 8.34
C LEU A 127 -0.21 13.63 7.82
N SER A 128 -1.14 13.60 6.85
CA SER A 128 -1.75 14.82 6.29
C SER A 128 -2.54 15.65 7.30
N LEU A 129 -3.02 15.04 8.39
CA LEU A 129 -3.80 15.73 9.42
C LEU A 129 -2.97 16.20 10.60
N HIS A 130 -1.90 15.48 10.95
CA HIS A 130 -1.28 15.59 12.27
C HIS A 130 0.22 15.89 12.26
N ILE A 131 0.93 15.73 11.12
CA ILE A 131 2.34 16.13 11.05
C ILE A 131 2.45 17.66 11.23
N SER A 132 3.51 18.16 11.86
CA SER A 132 3.64 19.59 12.16
C SER A 132 3.97 20.44 10.93
N ASP A 133 4.63 19.86 9.94
CA ASP A 133 5.08 20.50 8.69
C ASP A 133 3.93 20.60 7.67
N ASP A 134 3.50 21.83 7.36
CA ASP A 134 2.35 22.07 6.46
C ASP A 134 2.63 21.61 5.01
N ASP A 135 3.86 21.73 4.52
CA ASP A 135 4.23 21.21 3.19
C ASP A 135 4.07 19.68 3.12
N LEU A 136 4.41 18.97 4.22
CA LEU A 136 4.21 17.53 4.30
C LEU A 136 2.74 17.15 4.48
N LYS A 137 1.90 17.99 5.10
CA LYS A 137 0.45 17.74 5.13
C LYS A 137 -0.11 17.71 3.71
N ASP A 138 0.20 18.71 2.90
CA ASP A 138 -0.25 18.78 1.52
C ASP A 138 0.33 17.64 0.65
N PHE A 139 1.59 17.31 0.88
CA PHE A 139 2.27 16.19 0.22
C PHE A 139 1.54 14.88 0.49
N TYR A 140 1.35 14.50 1.76
CA TYR A 140 0.69 13.25 2.12
C TYR A 140 -0.81 13.23 1.81
N HIS A 141 -1.48 14.40 1.76
CA HIS A 141 -2.86 14.47 1.32
C HIS A 141 -3.02 13.99 -0.13
N LYS A 142 -2.11 14.36 -1.03
CA LYS A 142 -2.14 13.93 -2.44
C LYS A 142 -1.98 12.42 -2.55
N PHE A 143 -1.03 11.84 -1.83
CA PHE A 143 -0.83 10.38 -1.79
C PHE A 143 -2.05 9.66 -1.23
N MET A 144 -2.64 10.15 -0.14
CA MET A 144 -3.86 9.58 0.41
C MET A 144 -4.99 9.47 -0.62
N VAL A 145 -5.17 10.49 -1.45
CA VAL A 145 -6.21 10.50 -2.50
C VAL A 145 -5.90 9.46 -3.58
N SER A 146 -4.64 9.37 -4.01
CA SER A 146 -4.19 8.38 -4.99
C SER A 146 -4.42 6.96 -4.50
N GLU A 147 -3.93 6.62 -3.29
CA GLU A 147 -4.05 5.28 -2.71
C GLU A 147 -5.51 4.84 -2.49
N ALA A 148 -6.42 5.79 -2.20
CA ALA A 148 -7.84 5.49 -2.15
C ALA A 148 -8.40 5.09 -3.53
N GLY A 149 -7.86 5.62 -4.61
CA GLY A 149 -8.16 5.24 -5.99
C GLY A 149 -7.65 3.83 -6.30
N HIS A 150 -6.38 3.55 -6.03
CA HIS A 150 -5.75 2.24 -6.24
C HIS A 150 -6.46 1.13 -5.45
N TYR A 151 -6.78 1.38 -4.19
CA TYR A 151 -7.59 0.48 -3.36
C TYR A 151 -8.88 0.04 -4.05
N ARG A 152 -9.65 1.01 -4.57
CA ARG A 152 -10.92 0.72 -5.26
C ARG A 152 -10.69 -0.08 -6.53
N MET A 153 -9.75 0.35 -7.35
CA MET A 153 -9.39 -0.33 -8.61
C MET A 153 -9.06 -1.80 -8.36
N PHE A 154 -8.21 -2.12 -7.38
CA PHE A 154 -7.85 -3.51 -7.09
C PHE A 154 -9.06 -4.35 -6.63
N LEU A 155 -9.96 -3.80 -5.82
CA LEU A 155 -11.20 -4.49 -5.43
C LEU A 155 -12.16 -4.67 -6.62
N ASP A 156 -12.34 -3.65 -7.44
CA ASP A 156 -13.19 -3.72 -8.63
C ASP A 156 -12.69 -4.77 -9.61
N LEU A 157 -11.38 -4.89 -9.80
CA LEU A 157 -10.76 -5.96 -10.58
C LEU A 157 -10.98 -7.34 -9.96
N ALA A 158 -10.95 -7.46 -8.62
CA ALA A 158 -11.26 -8.73 -7.95
C ALA A 158 -12.71 -9.15 -8.22
N TYR A 159 -13.68 -8.25 -8.06
CA TYR A 159 -15.08 -8.51 -8.37
C TYR A 159 -15.33 -8.80 -9.86
N ARG A 160 -14.54 -8.21 -10.75
CA ARG A 160 -14.67 -8.44 -12.19
C ARG A 160 -14.25 -9.85 -12.61
N TYR A 161 -13.23 -10.42 -11.99
CA TYR A 161 -12.62 -11.69 -12.43
C TYR A 161 -12.95 -12.89 -11.55
N CYS A 162 -13.57 -12.67 -10.40
CA CYS A 162 -13.89 -13.70 -9.43
C CYS A 162 -15.37 -13.62 -9.01
N ASP A 163 -15.88 -14.72 -8.48
CA ASP A 163 -17.22 -14.79 -7.90
C ASP A 163 -17.36 -13.78 -6.74
N GLU A 164 -18.49 -13.07 -6.71
CA GLU A 164 -18.73 -11.98 -5.76
C GLU A 164 -18.74 -12.45 -4.30
N ASP A 165 -19.39 -13.59 -4.01
CA ASP A 165 -19.47 -14.10 -2.65
C ASP A 165 -18.09 -14.58 -2.18
N LYS A 166 -17.31 -15.19 -3.07
CA LYS A 166 -15.92 -15.56 -2.81
C LYS A 166 -15.03 -14.36 -2.53
N VAL A 167 -15.17 -13.27 -3.28
CA VAL A 167 -14.43 -12.02 -3.02
C VAL A 167 -14.78 -11.46 -1.66
N LYS A 168 -16.07 -11.36 -1.30
CA LYS A 168 -16.55 -10.84 -0.01
C LYS A 168 -16.03 -11.67 1.17
N GLU A 169 -16.17 -13.01 1.07
CA GLU A 169 -15.68 -13.92 2.11
C GLU A 169 -14.18 -13.75 2.30
N ARG A 170 -13.42 -13.81 1.20
CA ARG A 170 -11.97 -13.75 1.24
C ARG A 170 -11.47 -12.37 1.71
N TRP A 171 -12.13 -11.30 1.29
CA TRP A 171 -11.82 -9.95 1.78
C TRP A 171 -12.03 -9.82 3.30
N SER A 172 -13.12 -10.39 3.82
CA SER A 172 -13.36 -10.42 5.27
C SER A 172 -12.26 -11.17 6.03
N GLU A 173 -11.72 -12.26 5.47
CA GLU A 173 -10.59 -13.00 6.05
C GLU A 173 -9.31 -12.15 6.05
N TYR A 174 -9.02 -11.46 4.94
CA TYR A 174 -7.88 -10.54 4.83
C TYR A 174 -7.93 -9.43 5.89
N LEU A 175 -9.08 -8.81 6.07
CA LEU A 175 -9.27 -7.76 7.08
C LEU A 175 -9.07 -8.28 8.52
N LYS A 176 -9.46 -9.52 8.82
CA LYS A 176 -9.21 -10.15 10.14
C LYS A 176 -7.74 -10.50 10.32
N ALA A 177 -7.12 -11.03 9.29
CA ALA A 177 -5.70 -11.36 9.34
C ALA A 177 -4.84 -10.09 9.50
N GLU A 178 -5.19 -9.01 8.80
CA GLU A 178 -4.50 -7.73 8.91
C GLU A 178 -4.61 -7.12 10.31
N GLU A 179 -5.80 -7.16 10.93
CA GLU A 179 -6.00 -6.76 12.32
C GLU A 179 -5.02 -7.49 13.26
N THR A 180 -4.93 -8.81 13.13
CA THR A 180 -4.00 -9.64 13.92
C THR A 180 -2.54 -9.32 13.63
N ILE A 181 -2.17 -9.06 12.37
CA ILE A 181 -0.81 -8.65 12.00
C ILE A 181 -0.48 -7.33 12.69
N MET A 182 -1.36 -6.34 12.59
CA MET A 182 -1.12 -5.02 13.20
C MET A 182 -1.03 -5.04 14.72
N GLU A 183 -1.79 -5.92 15.39
CA GLU A 183 -1.70 -6.13 16.85
C GLU A 183 -0.33 -6.67 17.28
N ASN A 184 0.30 -7.49 16.43
CA ASN A 184 1.56 -8.15 16.74
C ASN A 184 2.81 -7.39 16.26
N LEU A 185 2.64 -6.37 15.40
CA LEU A 185 3.75 -5.55 14.94
C LEU A 185 4.12 -4.48 15.97
N THR A 186 5.42 -4.30 16.15
CA THR A 186 5.93 -3.21 16.99
C THR A 186 5.67 -1.87 16.31
N LEU A 187 5.13 -0.91 17.06
CA LEU A 187 4.93 0.46 16.58
C LEU A 187 6.28 1.12 16.28
N ARG A 188 6.50 1.49 15.02
CA ARG A 188 7.76 2.09 14.53
C ARG A 188 7.49 3.31 13.67
N GLY A 189 8.26 4.37 13.87
CA GLY A 189 8.17 5.61 13.07
C GLY A 189 8.99 5.58 11.78
N ASP A 190 9.79 4.54 11.57
CA ASP A 190 10.67 4.38 10.41
C ASP A 190 10.09 3.43 9.34
N ARG A 191 8.81 3.10 9.45
CA ARG A 191 8.06 2.24 8.52
C ARG A 191 6.73 2.86 8.15
N MET A 192 6.41 2.76 6.85
CA MET A 192 5.12 3.18 6.33
C MET A 192 4.02 2.16 6.66
N HIS A 193 4.37 0.89 6.84
CA HIS A 193 3.47 -0.16 7.27
C HIS A 193 3.84 -0.79 8.60
#